data_3a20519d1da1fd29fbb298b8f06c708c
#
_entry.id   3a20519d1da1fd29fbb298b8f06c708c
#
_cell.length_a   1.000
_cell.length_b   1.000
_cell.length_c   1.000
_cell.angle_alpha   90.00
_cell.angle_beta   90.00
_cell.angle_gamma   90.00
#
_symmetry.space_group_name_H-M   'P 1'
#
loop_
_entity.id
_entity.type
_entity.pdbx_description
1 polymer ?
#
loop_
_entity_poly.entity_id
_entity_poly.type
_entity_poly.pdbx_seq_one_letter_code
_entity_poly.pdbx_strand_id
1 'polypeptide(L)'
;MITKYVKKYSPSLDREMEYKIYGDKGKGVLVFPSQDGRFYDYQDFDMVASLSQFIDSGKIHLICIDSIDKETWSNMGGDEHQRIALHERWYHYIVDELIPEVKAPNETLIVTGCSMGGFHAANFFFRRPELFDTLLSLSGIYYASYFFPNYHDPLVYDNSPYDYLSNMPADHPYLKLYRQKEIILCVGQGAWEDELLDSTRKMDALLKAKQIPAWVDYWGHDVAHDWA
;
A
#
# COMPACT_ATOMS: atom_id res chain seq x y z
N MET A 1 15.51 6.57 -19.03
CA MET A 1 14.70 5.60 -18.24
C MET A 1 14.02 4.61 -19.17
N ILE A 2 14.21 3.30 -18.94
CA ILE A 2 13.52 2.23 -19.66
C ILE A 2 12.12 2.09 -19.05
N THR A 3 11.10 1.85 -19.90
CA THR A 3 9.73 1.61 -19.44
C THR A 3 9.18 0.33 -20.09
N LYS A 4 8.43 -0.45 -19.32
CA LYS A 4 7.77 -1.67 -19.77
C LYS A 4 6.31 -1.65 -19.33
N TYR A 5 5.38 -1.68 -20.29
CA TYR A 5 3.96 -1.90 -20.03
C TYR A 5 3.65 -3.39 -20.16
N VAL A 6 2.84 -3.90 -19.26
CA VAL A 6 2.39 -5.30 -19.25
C VAL A 6 0.88 -5.33 -19.05
N LYS A 7 0.22 -6.13 -19.88
CA LYS A 7 -1.16 -6.52 -19.74
C LYS A 7 -1.24 -8.04 -19.76
N LYS A 8 -1.77 -8.64 -18.70
CA LYS A 8 -1.74 -10.09 -18.51
C LYS A 8 -2.99 -10.59 -17.82
N TYR A 9 -3.47 -11.73 -18.23
CA TYR A 9 -4.59 -12.41 -17.58
C TYR A 9 -4.21 -12.90 -16.19
N SER A 10 -5.07 -12.59 -15.21
CA SER A 10 -4.97 -13.05 -13.83
C SER A 10 -5.98 -14.16 -13.56
N PRO A 11 -5.53 -15.38 -13.25
CA PRO A 11 -6.41 -16.45 -12.80
C PRO A 11 -7.18 -16.11 -11.51
N SER A 12 -6.56 -15.41 -10.56
CA SER A 12 -7.22 -15.03 -9.30
C SER A 12 -8.40 -14.09 -9.53
N LEU A 13 -8.30 -13.17 -10.50
CA LEU A 13 -9.33 -12.18 -10.80
C LEU A 13 -10.23 -12.56 -11.98
N ASP A 14 -9.86 -13.58 -12.77
CA ASP A 14 -10.56 -13.98 -14.02
C ASP A 14 -10.70 -12.80 -14.99
N ARG A 15 -9.63 -12.00 -15.13
CA ARG A 15 -9.56 -10.83 -16.04
C ARG A 15 -8.13 -10.46 -16.37
N GLU A 16 -7.97 -9.61 -17.38
CA GLU A 16 -6.68 -8.99 -17.66
C GLU A 16 -6.40 -7.88 -16.64
N MET A 17 -5.18 -7.87 -16.11
CA MET A 17 -4.65 -6.82 -15.24
C MET A 17 -3.46 -6.13 -15.90
N GLU A 18 -3.27 -4.88 -15.56
CA GLU A 18 -2.27 -4.01 -16.18
C GLU A 18 -1.29 -3.47 -15.13
N TYR A 19 -0.03 -3.34 -15.51
CA TYR A 19 0.97 -2.65 -14.72
C TYR A 19 2.08 -2.08 -15.59
N LYS A 20 2.84 -1.15 -15.06
CA LYS A 20 3.93 -0.51 -15.77
C LYS A 20 5.18 -0.45 -14.90
N ILE A 21 6.33 -0.80 -15.50
CA ILE A 21 7.63 -0.74 -14.82
C ILE A 21 8.42 0.43 -15.38
N TYR A 22 9.02 1.22 -14.50
CA TYR A 22 9.92 2.32 -14.82
C TYR A 22 11.30 2.00 -14.25
N GLY A 23 12.30 1.86 -15.11
CA GLY A 23 13.63 1.36 -14.78
C GLY A 23 13.74 -0.16 -14.95
N ASP A 24 14.96 -0.68 -14.88
CA ASP A 24 15.26 -2.10 -15.05
C ASP A 24 16.28 -2.62 -14.02
N LYS A 25 16.72 -1.77 -13.10
CA LYS A 25 17.78 -2.08 -12.12
C LYS A 25 17.48 -1.47 -10.75
N GLY A 26 18.21 -1.96 -9.77
CA GLY A 26 18.14 -1.49 -8.41
C GLY A 26 17.00 -2.12 -7.63
N LYS A 27 16.67 -1.52 -6.49
CA LYS A 27 15.65 -2.00 -5.57
C LYS A 27 14.25 -1.85 -6.19
N GLY A 28 13.48 -2.92 -6.20
CA GLY A 28 12.10 -2.89 -6.67
C GLY A 28 11.18 -2.14 -5.69
N VAL A 29 10.36 -1.24 -6.23
CA VAL A 29 9.37 -0.45 -5.48
C VAL A 29 7.99 -0.80 -6.04
N LEU A 30 7.18 -1.51 -5.26
CA LEU A 30 5.78 -1.77 -5.59
C LEU A 30 4.95 -0.54 -5.23
N VAL A 31 4.28 0.04 -6.22
CA VAL A 31 3.51 1.28 -6.09
C VAL A 31 2.04 0.99 -6.25
N PHE A 32 1.28 1.20 -5.18
CA PHE A 32 -0.19 1.20 -5.20
C PHE A 32 -0.70 2.58 -5.61
N PRO A 33 -1.66 2.67 -6.55
CA PRO A 33 -2.26 3.95 -6.92
C PRO A 33 -3.14 4.50 -5.78
N SER A 34 -3.50 5.77 -5.88
CA SER A 34 -4.53 6.37 -5.02
C SER A 34 -5.90 5.74 -5.28
N GLN A 35 -6.91 6.13 -4.51
CA GLN A 35 -8.27 5.61 -4.64
C GLN A 35 -8.76 5.67 -6.10
N ASP A 36 -9.29 4.55 -6.59
CA ASP A 36 -9.80 4.38 -7.96
C ASP A 36 -8.76 4.59 -9.06
N GLY A 37 -7.49 4.67 -8.68
CA GLY A 37 -6.38 4.99 -9.57
C GLY A 37 -5.94 3.83 -10.45
N ARG A 38 -5.08 4.18 -11.41
CA ARG A 38 -4.56 3.28 -12.41
C ARG A 38 -3.02 3.23 -12.34
N PHE A 39 -2.45 2.22 -12.98
CA PHE A 39 -0.99 2.00 -13.06
C PHE A 39 -0.18 3.18 -13.62
N TYR A 40 -0.82 4.14 -14.27
CA TYR A 40 -0.16 5.32 -14.87
C TYR A 40 -0.28 6.59 -14.02
N ASP A 41 -1.15 6.62 -12.99
CA ASP A 41 -1.41 7.84 -12.20
C ASP A 41 -0.12 8.37 -11.53
N TYR A 42 0.73 7.47 -11.04
CA TYR A 42 2.00 7.85 -10.42
C TYR A 42 2.94 8.59 -11.40
N GLN A 43 2.83 8.31 -12.71
CA GLN A 43 3.49 9.06 -13.75
C GLN A 43 2.78 10.40 -14.04
N ASP A 44 1.44 10.35 -14.14
CA ASP A 44 0.65 11.51 -14.54
C ASP A 44 0.63 12.60 -13.47
N PHE A 45 0.88 12.24 -12.22
CA PHE A 45 1.09 13.16 -11.08
C PHE A 45 2.58 13.43 -10.79
N ASP A 46 3.45 13.35 -11.78
CA ASP A 46 4.87 13.71 -11.74
C ASP A 46 5.75 12.94 -10.74
N MET A 47 5.24 11.93 -10.04
CA MET A 47 6.04 11.15 -9.08
C MET A 47 7.16 10.37 -9.75
N VAL A 48 6.92 9.81 -10.96
CA VAL A 48 7.97 9.15 -11.74
C VAL A 48 9.06 10.13 -12.16
N ALA A 49 8.69 11.36 -12.55
CA ALA A 49 9.63 12.41 -12.90
C ALA A 49 10.45 12.84 -11.69
N SER A 50 9.83 13.02 -10.53
CA SER A 50 10.50 13.38 -9.27
C SER A 50 11.52 12.32 -8.82
N LEU A 51 11.26 11.05 -9.12
CA LEU A 51 12.13 9.92 -8.79
C LEU A 51 13.14 9.58 -9.90
N SER A 52 13.14 10.31 -11.03
CA SER A 52 13.93 9.98 -12.23
C SER A 52 15.44 9.83 -11.94
N GLN A 53 16.00 10.66 -11.08
CA GLN A 53 17.41 10.58 -10.69
C GLN A 53 17.77 9.23 -10.05
N PHE A 54 16.89 8.67 -9.24
CA PHE A 54 17.10 7.38 -8.60
C PHE A 54 16.90 6.23 -9.58
N ILE A 55 15.92 6.36 -10.48
CA ILE A 55 15.62 5.35 -11.51
C ILE A 55 16.74 5.30 -12.55
N ASP A 56 17.16 6.46 -13.09
CA ASP A 56 18.19 6.53 -14.13
C ASP A 56 19.57 6.13 -13.61
N SER A 57 19.84 6.37 -12.32
CA SER A 57 21.06 5.87 -11.68
C SER A 57 21.03 4.38 -11.34
N GLY A 58 19.92 3.69 -11.58
CA GLY A 58 19.74 2.26 -11.29
C GLY A 58 19.71 1.93 -9.79
N LYS A 59 19.31 2.89 -8.94
CA LYS A 59 19.13 2.65 -7.51
C LYS A 59 17.79 1.97 -7.21
N ILE A 60 16.75 2.36 -7.95
CA ILE A 60 15.40 1.79 -7.83
C ILE A 60 14.79 1.57 -9.21
N HIS A 61 13.79 0.70 -9.27
CA HIS A 61 12.82 0.65 -10.37
C HIS A 61 11.41 0.58 -9.78
N LEU A 62 10.45 1.25 -10.43
CA LEU A 62 9.08 1.32 -9.95
C LEU A 62 8.22 0.28 -10.67
N ILE A 63 7.33 -0.38 -9.92
CA ILE A 63 6.33 -1.33 -10.41
C ILE A 63 4.98 -0.73 -10.04
N CYS A 64 4.39 0.04 -10.96
CA CYS A 64 3.12 0.73 -10.76
C CYS A 64 1.98 -0.15 -11.25
N ILE A 65 1.06 -0.49 -10.37
CA ILE A 65 0.00 -1.46 -10.61
C ILE A 65 -1.40 -0.83 -10.67
N ASP A 66 -2.35 -1.55 -11.28
CA ASP A 66 -3.76 -1.17 -11.25
C ASP A 66 -4.42 -1.50 -9.91
N SER A 67 -5.38 -0.67 -9.52
CA SER A 67 -6.34 -0.99 -8.47
C SER A 67 -7.67 -1.51 -9.03
N ILE A 68 -8.48 -2.09 -8.14
CA ILE A 68 -9.87 -2.45 -8.40
C ILE A 68 -10.80 -1.80 -7.37
N ASP A 69 -10.37 -0.67 -6.79
CA ASP A 69 -11.07 0.00 -5.70
C ASP A 69 -12.50 0.39 -6.06
N LYS A 70 -12.74 0.77 -7.31
CA LYS A 70 -14.11 1.06 -7.83
C LYS A 70 -15.11 -0.07 -7.63
N GLU A 71 -14.62 -1.31 -7.58
CA GLU A 71 -15.45 -2.50 -7.40
C GLU A 71 -15.42 -2.99 -5.93
N THR A 72 -14.46 -2.53 -5.15
CA THR A 72 -14.20 -3.00 -3.77
C THR A 72 -14.37 -1.88 -2.75
N TRP A 73 -13.29 -1.23 -2.34
CA TRP A 73 -13.27 -0.25 -1.25
C TRP A 73 -14.16 0.96 -1.52
N SER A 74 -14.14 1.50 -2.73
CA SER A 74 -14.92 2.69 -3.12
C SER A 74 -16.39 2.39 -3.41
N ASN A 75 -16.76 1.14 -3.64
CA ASN A 75 -18.13 0.73 -3.94
C ASN A 75 -19.00 0.65 -2.68
N MET A 76 -19.07 1.72 -1.91
CA MET A 76 -19.74 1.72 -0.59
C MET A 76 -21.25 1.41 -0.64
N GLY A 77 -21.87 1.44 -1.81
CA GLY A 77 -23.27 1.02 -2.00
C GLY A 77 -23.45 -0.43 -2.46
N GLY A 78 -22.34 -1.16 -2.69
CA GLY A 78 -22.36 -2.56 -3.11
C GLY A 78 -22.50 -3.54 -1.93
N ASP A 79 -22.70 -4.82 -2.25
CA ASP A 79 -22.70 -5.90 -1.27
C ASP A 79 -21.34 -6.00 -0.59
N GLU A 80 -21.30 -5.84 0.73
CA GLU A 80 -20.06 -5.74 1.50
C GLU A 80 -19.24 -7.03 1.44
N HIS A 81 -19.88 -8.20 1.45
CA HIS A 81 -19.19 -9.47 1.35
C HIS A 81 -18.54 -9.65 -0.03
N GLN A 82 -19.26 -9.33 -1.10
CA GLN A 82 -18.71 -9.40 -2.45
C GLN A 82 -17.54 -8.43 -2.64
N ARG A 83 -17.65 -7.22 -2.11
CA ARG A 83 -16.58 -6.20 -2.15
C ARG A 83 -15.30 -6.71 -1.51
N ILE A 84 -15.37 -7.22 -0.28
CA ILE A 84 -14.17 -7.67 0.43
C ILE A 84 -13.64 -9.00 -0.13
N ALA A 85 -14.49 -9.91 -0.57
CA ALA A 85 -14.08 -11.15 -1.22
C ALA A 85 -13.37 -10.88 -2.56
N LEU A 86 -13.84 -9.89 -3.33
CA LEU A 86 -13.17 -9.48 -4.55
C LEU A 86 -11.81 -8.82 -4.26
N HIS A 87 -11.72 -7.99 -3.21
CA HIS A 87 -10.45 -7.44 -2.76
C HIS A 87 -9.46 -8.55 -2.38
N GLU A 88 -9.89 -9.60 -1.70
CA GLU A 88 -9.02 -10.71 -1.33
C GLU A 88 -8.51 -11.46 -2.58
N ARG A 89 -9.32 -11.59 -3.64
CA ARG A 89 -8.86 -12.09 -4.94
C ARG A 89 -7.78 -11.20 -5.56
N TRP A 90 -7.91 -9.87 -5.44
CA TRP A 90 -6.90 -8.93 -5.90
C TRP A 90 -5.62 -9.00 -5.04
N TYR A 91 -5.76 -9.22 -3.75
CA TYR A 91 -4.62 -9.49 -2.88
C TYR A 91 -3.84 -10.73 -3.36
N HIS A 92 -4.54 -11.81 -3.67
CA HIS A 92 -3.92 -13.03 -4.22
C HIS A 92 -3.28 -12.79 -5.58
N TYR A 93 -3.90 -12.03 -6.47
CA TYR A 93 -3.26 -11.62 -7.72
C TYR A 93 -1.91 -10.95 -7.48
N ILE A 94 -1.83 -10.02 -6.55
CA ILE A 94 -0.58 -9.30 -6.28
C ILE A 94 0.46 -10.21 -5.64
N VAL A 95 0.07 -10.97 -4.64
CA VAL A 95 1.00 -11.79 -3.83
C VAL A 95 1.46 -13.04 -4.56
N ASP A 96 0.56 -13.72 -5.24
CA ASP A 96 0.80 -15.06 -5.78
C ASP A 96 1.13 -15.05 -7.29
N GLU A 97 0.78 -13.98 -8.01
CA GLU A 97 1.02 -13.86 -9.44
C GLU A 97 2.01 -12.74 -9.79
N LEU A 98 1.71 -11.49 -9.40
CA LEU A 98 2.50 -10.32 -9.79
C LEU A 98 3.88 -10.29 -9.12
N ILE A 99 3.94 -10.35 -7.78
CA ILE A 99 5.21 -10.24 -7.04
C ILE A 99 6.20 -11.33 -7.47
N PRO A 100 5.83 -12.62 -7.62
CA PRO A 100 6.73 -13.64 -8.14
C PRO A 100 7.26 -13.37 -9.54
N GLU A 101 6.50 -12.65 -10.38
CA GLU A 101 6.93 -12.31 -11.74
C GLU A 101 7.93 -11.15 -11.78
N VAL A 102 7.74 -10.14 -10.92
CA VAL A 102 8.51 -8.88 -10.98
C VAL A 102 9.66 -8.83 -10.00
N LYS A 103 9.67 -9.68 -8.97
CA LYS A 103 10.67 -9.72 -7.92
C LYS A 103 11.72 -10.80 -8.21
N ALA A 104 13.00 -10.44 -8.11
CA ALA A 104 14.06 -11.46 -8.19
C ALA A 104 14.01 -12.44 -7.00
N PRO A 105 14.46 -13.67 -7.17
CA PRO A 105 14.53 -14.65 -6.08
C PRO A 105 15.32 -14.09 -4.88
N ASN A 106 14.82 -14.32 -3.67
CA ASN A 106 15.43 -13.89 -2.40
C ASN A 106 15.57 -12.37 -2.19
N GLU A 107 15.00 -11.56 -3.06
CA GLU A 107 14.89 -10.12 -2.83
C GLU A 107 13.60 -9.78 -2.06
N THR A 108 13.60 -8.62 -1.45
CA THR A 108 12.41 -7.97 -0.87
C THR A 108 12.13 -6.68 -1.62
N LEU A 109 10.92 -6.18 -1.53
CA LEU A 109 10.51 -4.94 -2.20
C LEU A 109 10.36 -3.80 -1.17
N ILE A 110 10.50 -2.57 -1.64
CA ILE A 110 9.86 -1.42 -1.02
C ILE A 110 8.39 -1.43 -1.46
N VAL A 111 7.48 -1.07 -0.56
CA VAL A 111 6.08 -0.87 -0.90
C VAL A 111 5.64 0.54 -0.54
N THR A 112 4.90 1.18 -1.45
CA THR A 112 4.49 2.58 -1.29
C THR A 112 3.15 2.86 -1.96
N GLY A 113 2.56 3.97 -1.57
CA GLY A 113 1.37 4.56 -2.18
C GLY A 113 0.88 5.77 -1.40
N CYS A 114 0.00 6.54 -2.04
CA CYS A 114 -0.63 7.73 -1.47
C CYS A 114 -2.12 7.46 -1.22
N SER A 115 -2.67 8.02 -0.13
CA SER A 115 -4.09 7.88 0.19
C SER A 115 -4.52 6.41 0.34
N MET A 116 -5.48 5.92 -0.44
CA MET A 116 -5.84 4.52 -0.53
C MET A 116 -4.63 3.63 -0.88
N GLY A 117 -3.72 4.10 -1.73
CA GLY A 117 -2.47 3.41 -2.02
C GLY A 117 -1.59 3.25 -0.77
N GLY A 118 -1.59 4.24 0.12
CA GLY A 118 -0.90 4.17 1.41
C GLY A 118 -1.53 3.13 2.36
N PHE A 119 -2.86 3.02 2.35
CA PHE A 119 -3.57 1.95 3.04
C PHE A 119 -3.19 0.57 2.50
N HIS A 120 -3.24 0.38 1.17
CA HIS A 120 -2.85 -0.88 0.55
C HIS A 120 -1.41 -1.23 0.85
N ALA A 121 -0.48 -0.27 0.71
CA ALA A 121 0.93 -0.48 1.02
C ALA A 121 1.14 -0.98 2.45
N ALA A 122 0.48 -0.35 3.43
CA ALA A 122 0.54 -0.78 4.83
C ALA A 122 -0.08 -2.17 5.02
N ASN A 123 -1.25 -2.44 4.43
CA ASN A 123 -1.93 -3.73 4.56
C ASN A 123 -1.07 -4.87 4.00
N PHE A 124 -0.53 -4.72 2.80
CA PHE A 124 0.35 -5.74 2.21
C PHE A 124 1.64 -5.93 3.01
N PHE A 125 2.27 -4.84 3.46
CA PHE A 125 3.48 -4.89 4.27
C PHE A 125 3.28 -5.67 5.58
N PHE A 126 2.24 -5.36 6.34
CA PHE A 126 2.00 -6.01 7.62
C PHE A 126 1.45 -7.44 7.49
N ARG A 127 0.73 -7.76 6.43
CA ARG A 127 0.28 -9.13 6.15
C ARG A 127 1.40 -10.04 5.64
N ARG A 128 2.36 -9.50 4.89
CA ARG A 128 3.44 -10.26 4.21
C ARG A 128 4.81 -9.66 4.47
N PRO A 129 5.25 -9.60 5.73
CA PRO A 129 6.52 -8.96 6.08
C PRO A 129 7.76 -9.63 5.45
N GLU A 130 7.63 -10.85 4.95
CA GLU A 130 8.70 -11.54 4.22
C GLU A 130 8.90 -11.06 2.78
N LEU A 131 7.90 -10.40 2.21
CA LEU A 131 7.98 -9.86 0.84
C LEU A 131 8.57 -8.44 0.78
N PHE A 132 8.49 -7.71 1.88
CA PHE A 132 8.86 -6.31 1.94
C PHE A 132 9.87 -6.04 3.04
N ASP A 133 10.79 -5.12 2.80
CA ASP A 133 11.70 -4.62 3.84
C ASP A 133 11.43 -3.16 4.22
N THR A 134 10.74 -2.42 3.37
CA THR A 134 10.43 -1.01 3.59
C THR A 134 8.98 -0.71 3.25
N LEU A 135 8.29 -0.04 4.16
CA LEU A 135 6.99 0.60 3.94
C LEU A 135 7.18 2.11 3.88
N LEU A 136 6.68 2.73 2.82
CA LEU A 136 6.50 4.18 2.73
C LEU A 136 5.02 4.47 2.42
N SER A 137 4.25 4.83 3.43
CA SER A 137 2.83 5.15 3.30
C SER A 137 2.61 6.65 3.43
N LEU A 138 2.01 7.26 2.42
CA LEU A 138 1.73 8.68 2.34
C LEU A 138 0.23 8.92 2.53
N SER A 139 -0.15 9.61 3.59
CA SER A 139 -1.54 9.98 3.92
C SER A 139 -2.51 8.78 3.83
N GLY A 140 -2.15 7.66 4.47
CA GLY A 140 -2.98 6.45 4.48
C GLY A 140 -4.05 6.46 5.59
N ILE A 141 -5.18 5.77 5.34
CA ILE A 141 -6.10 5.32 6.39
C ILE A 141 -5.74 3.89 6.75
N TYR A 142 -5.67 3.53 8.04
CA TYR A 142 -5.15 2.24 8.47
C TYR A 142 -6.20 1.31 9.09
N TYR A 143 -7.48 1.66 9.01
CA TYR A 143 -8.59 0.85 9.51
C TYR A 143 -9.70 0.70 8.46
N ALA A 144 -10.17 -0.54 8.30
CA ALA A 144 -11.18 -0.87 7.29
C ALA A 144 -12.59 -0.34 7.61
N SER A 145 -12.88 -0.02 8.88
CA SER A 145 -14.18 0.49 9.30
C SER A 145 -14.59 1.81 8.65
N TYR A 146 -13.65 2.55 8.07
CA TYR A 146 -13.94 3.71 7.23
C TYR A 146 -14.77 3.34 5.98
N PHE A 147 -14.49 2.17 5.39
CA PHE A 147 -15.13 1.68 4.17
C PHE A 147 -16.22 0.64 4.44
N PHE A 148 -16.21 0.05 5.63
CA PHE A 148 -17.14 -0.98 6.11
C PHE A 148 -17.63 -0.64 7.52
N PRO A 149 -18.37 0.48 7.70
CA PRO A 149 -18.63 1.04 9.05
C PRO A 149 -19.50 0.15 9.95
N ASN A 150 -20.34 -0.71 9.40
CA ASN A 150 -21.26 -1.56 10.15
C ASN A 150 -21.18 -3.03 9.73
N TYR A 151 -20.15 -3.42 8.99
CA TYR A 151 -19.98 -4.77 8.49
C TYR A 151 -18.80 -5.45 9.17
N HIS A 152 -19.09 -6.62 9.76
CA HIS A 152 -18.10 -7.42 10.47
C HIS A 152 -17.91 -8.75 9.74
N ASP A 153 -16.73 -8.91 9.15
CA ASP A 153 -16.33 -10.10 8.39
C ASP A 153 -14.86 -10.38 8.66
N PRO A 154 -14.42 -11.64 8.79
CA PRO A 154 -13.02 -11.97 8.96
C PRO A 154 -12.11 -11.37 7.88
N LEU A 155 -12.55 -11.31 6.62
CA LEU A 155 -11.77 -10.70 5.53
C LEU A 155 -11.62 -9.19 5.71
N VAL A 156 -12.63 -8.49 6.25
CA VAL A 156 -12.50 -7.06 6.58
C VAL A 156 -11.47 -6.87 7.68
N TYR A 157 -11.52 -7.70 8.72
CA TYR A 157 -10.54 -7.67 9.80
C TYR A 157 -9.12 -7.97 9.30
N ASP A 158 -8.95 -8.98 8.46
CA ASP A 158 -7.64 -9.37 7.88
C ASP A 158 -7.06 -8.28 6.95
N ASN A 159 -7.90 -7.36 6.49
CA ASN A 159 -7.52 -6.21 5.67
C ASN A 159 -7.58 -4.87 6.43
N SER A 160 -7.52 -4.89 7.75
CA SER A 160 -7.51 -3.71 8.61
C SER A 160 -6.24 -3.65 9.46
N PRO A 161 -5.16 -3.01 8.98
CA PRO A 161 -3.87 -2.99 9.66
C PRO A 161 -3.94 -2.59 11.12
N TYR A 162 -4.68 -1.54 11.44
CA TYR A 162 -4.85 -1.09 12.80
C TYR A 162 -5.52 -2.15 13.70
N ASP A 163 -6.55 -2.82 13.19
CA ASP A 163 -7.34 -3.78 13.99
C ASP A 163 -6.54 -5.05 14.28
N TYR A 164 -5.96 -5.69 13.26
CA TYR A 164 -5.20 -6.92 13.51
C TYR A 164 -3.89 -6.67 14.25
N LEU A 165 -3.21 -5.54 14.04
CA LEU A 165 -2.02 -5.19 14.84
C LEU A 165 -2.39 -4.91 16.30
N SER A 166 -3.52 -4.22 16.56
CA SER A 166 -3.98 -3.96 17.92
C SER A 166 -4.19 -5.24 18.71
N ASN A 167 -4.78 -6.24 18.08
CA ASN A 167 -5.10 -7.54 18.68
C ASN A 167 -3.95 -8.55 18.62
N MET A 168 -2.84 -8.22 17.94
CA MET A 168 -1.71 -9.12 17.80
C MET A 168 -1.03 -9.38 19.15
N PRO A 169 -0.89 -10.63 19.61
CA PRO A 169 -0.25 -10.96 20.88
C PRO A 169 1.23 -10.54 20.91
N ALA A 170 1.73 -10.22 22.10
CA ALA A 170 3.08 -9.68 22.28
C ALA A 170 4.22 -10.63 21.84
N ASP A 171 3.94 -11.91 21.78
CA ASP A 171 4.85 -12.97 21.34
C ASP A 171 4.67 -13.37 19.86
N HIS A 172 3.80 -12.69 19.11
CA HIS A 172 3.57 -12.99 17.71
C HIS A 172 4.87 -12.89 16.90
N PRO A 173 5.20 -13.91 16.06
CA PRO A 173 6.48 -13.97 15.34
C PRO A 173 6.71 -12.79 14.41
N TYR A 174 5.66 -12.20 13.84
CA TYR A 174 5.77 -11.05 12.93
C TYR A 174 6.29 -9.79 13.62
N LEU A 175 6.09 -9.61 14.93
CA LEU A 175 6.64 -8.46 15.65
C LEU A 175 8.18 -8.42 15.58
N LYS A 176 8.84 -9.58 15.54
CA LYS A 176 10.30 -9.65 15.35
C LYS A 176 10.71 -9.22 13.94
N LEU A 177 9.89 -9.56 12.94
CA LEU A 177 10.13 -9.16 11.56
C LEU A 177 9.94 -7.65 11.39
N TYR A 178 8.81 -7.10 11.89
CA TYR A 178 8.54 -5.66 11.80
C TYR A 178 9.64 -4.80 12.44
N ARG A 179 10.23 -5.26 13.55
CA ARG A 179 11.32 -4.55 14.23
C ARG A 179 12.62 -4.48 13.44
N GLN A 180 12.74 -5.22 12.36
CA GLN A 180 13.90 -5.25 11.47
C GLN A 180 13.65 -4.54 10.13
N LYS A 181 12.49 -3.89 10.00
CA LYS A 181 12.04 -3.26 8.76
C LYS A 181 12.08 -1.74 8.89
N GLU A 182 12.13 -1.07 7.76
CA GLU A 182 11.96 0.37 7.69
C GLU A 182 10.46 0.68 7.49
N ILE A 183 9.89 1.42 8.41
CA ILE A 183 8.47 1.83 8.36
C ILE A 183 8.43 3.34 8.41
N ILE A 184 7.92 3.95 7.36
CA ILE A 184 7.81 5.40 7.20
C ILE A 184 6.34 5.73 6.89
N LEU A 185 5.73 6.51 7.77
CA LEU A 185 4.38 7.02 7.58
C LEU A 185 4.45 8.54 7.50
N CYS A 186 4.00 9.13 6.40
CA CYS A 186 3.92 10.58 6.23
C CYS A 186 2.46 11.01 6.12
N VAL A 187 2.13 12.16 6.68
CA VAL A 187 0.79 12.74 6.58
C VAL A 187 0.87 14.27 6.61
N GLY A 188 0.09 14.94 5.77
CA GLY A 188 -0.12 16.38 5.82
C GLY A 188 -1.00 16.78 7.01
N GLN A 189 -1.11 18.09 7.25
CA GLN A 189 -2.01 18.66 8.25
C GLN A 189 -2.90 19.78 7.65
N GLY A 190 -2.92 19.85 6.30
CA GLY A 190 -3.70 20.83 5.55
C GLY A 190 -5.11 20.33 5.20
N ALA A 191 -5.67 20.90 4.15
CA ALA A 191 -7.03 20.59 3.72
C ALA A 191 -7.20 19.10 3.38
N TRP A 192 -8.34 18.52 3.83
CA TRP A 192 -8.75 17.11 3.62
C TRP A 192 -7.84 16.04 4.23
N GLU A 193 -6.92 16.42 5.13
CA GLU A 193 -6.05 15.46 5.84
C GLU A 193 -6.57 15.04 7.22
N ASP A 194 -7.65 15.61 7.74
CA ASP A 194 -8.10 15.42 9.12
C ASP A 194 -8.27 13.96 9.53
N GLU A 195 -8.95 13.14 8.71
CA GLU A 195 -9.16 11.71 9.02
C GLU A 195 -7.89 10.89 8.86
N LEU A 196 -7.06 11.20 7.87
CA LEU A 196 -5.80 10.53 7.62
C LEU A 196 -4.79 10.85 8.72
N LEU A 197 -4.79 12.10 9.18
CA LEU A 197 -3.99 12.55 10.31
C LEU A 197 -4.39 11.83 11.61
N ASP A 198 -5.69 11.71 11.89
CA ASP A 198 -6.20 10.93 13.04
C ASP A 198 -5.80 9.46 12.93
N SER A 199 -5.99 8.86 11.76
CA SER A 199 -5.59 7.48 11.47
C SER A 199 -4.08 7.27 11.66
N THR A 200 -3.26 8.19 11.16
CA THR A 200 -1.80 8.14 11.31
C THR A 200 -1.38 8.27 12.76
N ARG A 201 -2.01 9.16 13.53
CA ARG A 201 -1.74 9.29 14.98
C ARG A 201 -2.09 8.03 15.75
N LYS A 202 -3.20 7.39 15.43
CA LYS A 202 -3.60 6.10 16.03
C LYS A 202 -2.60 5.00 15.69
N MET A 203 -2.17 4.91 14.43
CA MET A 203 -1.17 3.94 14.01
C MET A 203 0.19 4.20 14.66
N ASP A 204 0.66 5.44 14.75
CA ASP A 204 1.89 5.83 15.45
C ASP A 204 1.87 5.39 16.91
N ALA A 205 0.77 5.68 17.62
CA ALA A 205 0.59 5.26 19.01
C ALA A 205 0.62 3.73 19.16
N LEU A 206 -0.03 3.01 18.23
CA LEU A 206 -0.05 1.55 18.22
C LEU A 206 1.33 0.95 17.95
N LEU A 207 2.06 1.44 16.96
CA LEU A 207 3.41 0.98 16.64
C LEU A 207 4.36 1.17 17.84
N LYS A 208 4.28 2.33 18.50
CA LYS A 208 5.03 2.61 19.75
C LYS A 208 4.66 1.63 20.87
N ALA A 209 3.38 1.37 21.09
CA ALA A 209 2.90 0.43 22.11
C ALA A 209 3.37 -1.01 21.86
N LYS A 210 3.46 -1.42 20.58
CA LYS A 210 3.97 -2.73 20.16
C LYS A 210 5.49 -2.78 20.03
N GLN A 211 6.20 -1.67 20.33
CA GLN A 211 7.65 -1.57 20.18
C GLN A 211 8.14 -1.88 18.75
N ILE A 212 7.37 -1.44 17.76
CA ILE A 212 7.73 -1.51 16.34
C ILE A 212 8.33 -0.14 15.97
N PRO A 213 9.63 -0.05 15.63
CA PRO A 213 10.24 1.19 15.18
C PRO A 213 9.58 1.70 13.92
N ALA A 214 9.23 2.97 13.89
CA ALA A 214 8.70 3.63 12.70
C ALA A 214 9.10 5.11 12.74
N TRP A 215 9.38 5.68 11.58
CA TRP A 215 9.45 7.11 11.40
C TRP A 215 8.09 7.61 10.95
N VAL A 216 7.44 8.41 11.82
CA VAL A 216 6.15 9.03 11.48
C VAL A 216 6.39 10.52 11.32
N ASP A 217 6.18 11.01 10.12
CA ASP A 217 6.45 12.39 9.71
C ASP A 217 5.13 13.14 9.52
N TYR A 218 4.93 14.16 10.37
CA TYR A 218 3.77 15.05 10.32
C TYR A 218 4.18 16.34 9.60
N TRP A 219 3.78 16.46 8.35
CA TRP A 219 4.09 17.63 7.53
C TRP A 219 3.28 18.85 7.95
N GLY A 220 3.56 20.00 7.36
CA GLY A 220 2.95 21.28 7.77
C GLY A 220 1.46 21.38 7.45
N HIS A 221 0.84 22.42 8.03
CA HIS A 221 -0.58 22.75 7.74
C HIS A 221 -0.81 23.31 6.34
N ASP A 222 0.24 23.61 5.60
CA ASP A 222 0.25 23.99 4.20
C ASP A 222 0.26 22.81 3.25
N VAL A 223 0.38 21.58 3.77
CA VAL A 223 0.37 20.34 2.98
C VAL A 223 -1.04 19.74 3.02
N ALA A 224 -1.76 19.89 1.93
CA ALA A 224 -3.11 19.35 1.73
C ALA A 224 -3.06 17.91 1.19
N HIS A 225 -4.23 17.23 1.22
CA HIS A 225 -4.40 15.91 0.61
C HIS A 225 -4.56 16.04 -0.91
N ASP A 226 -3.46 16.39 -1.57
CA ASP A 226 -3.41 16.58 -3.02
C ASP A 226 -1.99 16.29 -3.53
N TRP A 227 -1.89 16.09 -4.83
CA TRP A 227 -0.61 15.98 -5.52
C TRP A 227 -0.01 17.40 -5.69
N ALA A 228 1.18 17.64 -5.19
CA ALA A 228 1.87 18.94 -5.25
C ALA A 228 3.07 18.91 -6.20
#